data_f122778dbaadb39f1f7c46035bfb2923
#
_entry.id   f122778dbaadb39f1f7c46035bfb2923
#
_cell.length_a   1.000
_cell.length_b   1.000
_cell.length_c   1.000
_cell.angle_alpha   90.00
_cell.angle_beta   90.00
_cell.angle_gamma   90.00
#
_symmetry.space_group_name_H-M   'P 1'
#
loop_
_entity.id
_entity.type
_entity.pdbx_description
1 polymer ?
#
loop_
_entity_poly.entity_id
_entity_poly.type
_entity_poly.pdbx_seq_one_letter_code
_entity_poly.pdbx_strand_id
1 'polypeptide(L)'
;MEQSIIKKTIHTLKGRSIFLIGMMGSGKSQTGLKLAELLQYKYIDLDALIEKLSKKSINQIFNDEGEDNFRELEANCLKETIKIPSLVISTGGGIVTKSENWGILRQGIIAWIDLDKDIAIERLKNEIENRPLLQGKNLNDLYMSIFQSRENLYSQADLRIQVKKENIEEVAMKIINAIHKEIIS
;
A
#
# COMPACT_ATOMS: atom_id res chain seq x y z
N MET A 1 14.32 12.41 20.45
CA MET A 1 12.86 12.22 20.60
C MET A 1 12.36 11.14 19.63
N GLU A 2 12.62 11.24 18.34
CA GLU A 2 12.19 10.27 17.31
C GLU A 2 12.64 8.83 17.56
N GLN A 3 13.93 8.61 17.85
CA GLN A 3 14.44 7.26 18.17
C GLN A 3 13.73 6.60 19.36
N SER A 4 13.31 7.40 20.35
CA SER A 4 12.55 6.88 21.50
C SER A 4 11.16 6.42 21.08
N ILE A 5 10.49 7.17 20.18
CA ILE A 5 9.18 6.81 19.65
C ILE A 5 9.28 5.55 18.80
N ILE A 6 10.27 5.46 17.91
CA ILE A 6 10.52 4.28 17.08
C ILE A 6 10.68 3.03 17.95
N LYS A 7 11.57 3.06 18.97
CA LYS A 7 11.80 1.93 19.88
C LYS A 7 10.52 1.50 20.60
N LYS A 8 9.73 2.46 21.11
CA LYS A 8 8.46 2.17 21.78
C LYS A 8 7.47 1.52 20.80
N THR A 9 7.38 2.05 19.59
CA THR A 9 6.49 1.51 18.54
C THR A 9 6.87 0.08 18.18
N ILE A 10 8.15 -0.23 17.96
CA ILE A 10 8.62 -1.59 17.71
C ILE A 10 8.22 -2.53 18.85
N HIS A 11 8.45 -2.13 20.11
CA HIS A 11 8.10 -2.94 21.27
C HIS A 11 6.60 -3.25 21.34
N THR A 12 5.76 -2.26 21.00
CA THR A 12 4.31 -2.41 21.07
C THR A 12 3.72 -3.18 19.90
N LEU A 13 4.32 -3.07 18.72
CA LEU A 13 3.90 -3.84 17.54
C LEU A 13 4.00 -5.35 17.77
N LYS A 14 4.92 -5.82 18.61
CA LYS A 14 5.12 -7.25 18.92
C LYS A 14 5.16 -8.14 17.68
N GLY A 15 5.78 -7.64 16.61
CA GLY A 15 5.89 -8.36 15.34
C GLY A 15 4.65 -8.30 14.43
N ARG A 16 3.60 -7.53 14.77
CA ARG A 16 2.46 -7.30 13.88
C ARG A 16 2.93 -6.63 12.59
N SER A 17 2.49 -7.14 11.46
CA SER A 17 2.80 -6.58 10.16
C SER A 17 2.00 -5.30 9.89
N ILE A 18 2.52 -4.46 8.98
CA ILE A 18 1.89 -3.21 8.56
C ILE A 18 1.59 -3.30 7.07
N PHE A 19 0.32 -3.12 6.70
CA PHE A 19 -0.14 -3.10 5.32
C PHE A 19 -0.35 -1.65 4.88
N LEU A 20 0.35 -1.25 3.84
CA LEU A 20 0.17 0.06 3.22
C LEU A 20 -0.83 -0.06 2.07
N ILE A 21 -1.96 0.61 2.21
CA ILE A 21 -3.00 0.69 1.18
C ILE A 21 -3.15 2.11 0.66
N GLY A 22 -3.80 2.29 -0.48
CA GLY A 22 -4.06 3.58 -1.09
C GLY A 22 -3.95 3.54 -2.61
N MET A 23 -4.30 4.64 -3.24
CA MET A 23 -4.30 4.77 -4.69
C MET A 23 -2.90 4.59 -5.31
N MET A 24 -2.88 4.32 -6.61
CA MET A 24 -1.67 4.39 -7.41
C MET A 24 -1.03 5.80 -7.33
N GLY A 25 0.28 5.89 -7.39
CA GLY A 25 1.01 7.16 -7.26
C GLY A 25 1.13 7.68 -5.82
N SER A 26 0.52 7.03 -4.81
CA SER A 26 0.55 7.51 -3.41
C SER A 26 1.89 7.30 -2.70
N GLY A 27 2.85 6.61 -3.33
CA GLY A 27 4.20 6.44 -2.77
C GLY A 27 4.35 5.28 -1.78
N LYS A 28 3.42 4.31 -1.78
CA LYS A 28 3.45 3.15 -0.87
C LYS A 28 4.77 2.40 -0.88
N SER A 29 5.29 2.09 -2.07
CA SER A 29 6.51 1.27 -2.20
C SER A 29 7.71 1.95 -1.56
N GLN A 30 7.94 3.23 -1.85
CA GLN A 30 9.07 3.97 -1.29
C GLN A 30 8.88 4.23 0.21
N THR A 31 7.69 4.63 0.62
CA THR A 31 7.36 4.82 2.05
C THR A 31 7.47 3.51 2.82
N GLY A 32 7.01 2.40 2.24
CA GLY A 32 7.08 1.08 2.86
C GLY A 32 8.51 0.60 3.10
N LEU A 33 9.38 0.81 2.11
CA LEU A 33 10.80 0.48 2.25
C LEU A 33 11.44 1.29 3.39
N LYS A 34 11.18 2.61 3.44
CA LYS A 34 11.71 3.49 4.51
C LYS A 34 11.12 3.15 5.88
N LEU A 35 9.83 2.88 5.94
CA LEU A 35 9.17 2.46 7.17
C LEU A 35 9.75 1.15 7.72
N ALA A 36 10.00 0.18 6.84
CA ALA A 36 10.62 -1.09 7.22
C ALA A 36 12.04 -0.90 7.77
N GLU A 37 12.84 -0.03 7.13
CA GLU A 37 14.18 0.36 7.61
C GLU A 37 14.11 0.93 9.04
N LEU A 38 13.24 1.93 9.27
CA LEU A 38 13.09 2.58 10.57
C LEU A 38 12.61 1.62 11.67
N LEU A 39 11.73 0.69 11.35
CA LEU A 39 11.18 -0.30 12.27
C LEU A 39 12.04 -1.56 12.40
N GLN A 40 13.10 -1.70 11.59
CA GLN A 40 13.89 -2.93 11.48
C GLN A 40 13.03 -4.15 11.09
N TYR A 41 12.03 -3.91 10.24
CA TYR A 41 11.14 -4.90 9.69
C TYR A 41 11.62 -5.34 8.30
N LYS A 42 11.14 -6.49 7.83
CA LYS A 42 11.31 -6.89 6.44
C LYS A 42 10.32 -6.11 5.56
N TYR A 43 10.65 -5.94 4.30
CA TYR A 43 9.81 -5.26 3.32
C TYR A 43 9.37 -6.19 2.19
N ILE A 44 8.12 -6.10 1.81
CA ILE A 44 7.56 -6.77 0.63
C ILE A 44 6.71 -5.76 -0.16
N ASP A 45 6.96 -5.69 -1.47
CA ASP A 45 6.04 -5.09 -2.43
C ASP A 45 5.28 -6.22 -3.13
N LEU A 46 3.95 -6.25 -2.99
CA LEU A 46 3.13 -7.33 -3.54
C LEU A 46 3.15 -7.35 -5.06
N ASP A 47 3.15 -6.18 -5.70
CA ASP A 47 3.18 -6.09 -7.16
C ASP A 47 4.49 -6.68 -7.68
N ALA A 48 5.63 -6.30 -7.09
CA ALA A 48 6.94 -6.85 -7.44
C ALA A 48 7.06 -8.36 -7.13
N LEU A 49 6.42 -8.83 -6.04
CA LEU A 49 6.39 -10.25 -5.69
C LEU A 49 5.60 -11.05 -6.74
N ILE A 50 4.46 -10.54 -7.18
CA ILE A 50 3.62 -11.19 -8.22
C ILE A 50 4.40 -11.30 -9.52
N GLU A 51 5.06 -10.22 -9.98
CA GLU A 51 5.87 -10.24 -11.20
C GLU A 51 7.01 -11.26 -11.12
N LYS A 52 7.67 -11.33 -9.97
CA LYS A 52 8.77 -12.30 -9.73
C LYS A 52 8.28 -13.74 -9.77
N LEU A 53 7.13 -14.04 -9.19
CA LEU A 53 6.57 -15.39 -9.13
C LEU A 53 5.97 -15.82 -10.47
N SER A 54 5.25 -14.93 -11.14
CA SER A 54 4.61 -15.22 -12.44
C SER A 54 5.59 -15.19 -13.61
N LYS A 55 6.77 -14.56 -13.43
CA LYS A 55 7.73 -14.26 -14.50
C LYS A 55 7.13 -13.43 -15.64
N LYS A 56 6.09 -12.68 -15.35
CA LYS A 56 5.39 -11.75 -16.25
C LYS A 56 5.25 -10.39 -15.58
N SER A 57 5.27 -9.32 -16.34
CA SER A 57 4.89 -8.01 -15.82
C SER A 57 3.39 -7.97 -15.52
N ILE A 58 2.97 -7.07 -14.62
CA ILE A 58 1.56 -6.88 -14.31
C ILE A 58 0.76 -6.55 -15.59
N ASN A 59 1.33 -5.74 -16.49
CA ASN A 59 0.70 -5.46 -17.79
C ASN A 59 0.48 -6.73 -18.62
N GLN A 60 1.46 -7.64 -18.65
CA GLN A 60 1.30 -8.92 -19.36
C GLN A 60 0.23 -9.80 -18.72
N ILE A 61 0.18 -9.86 -17.39
CA ILE A 61 -0.85 -10.64 -16.68
C ILE A 61 -2.25 -10.09 -17.03
N PHE A 62 -2.43 -8.76 -16.98
CA PHE A 62 -3.72 -8.13 -17.33
C PHE A 62 -4.12 -8.39 -18.78
N ASN A 63 -3.17 -8.34 -19.72
CA ASN A 63 -3.44 -8.55 -21.15
C ASN A 63 -3.70 -10.01 -21.50
N ASP A 64 -2.92 -10.93 -20.93
CA ASP A 64 -2.98 -12.35 -21.28
C ASP A 64 -4.11 -13.08 -20.51
N GLU A 65 -4.32 -12.70 -19.24
CA GLU A 65 -5.08 -13.49 -18.27
C GLU A 65 -6.25 -12.70 -17.62
N GLY A 66 -6.27 -11.39 -17.80
CA GLY A 66 -7.33 -10.50 -17.31
C GLY A 66 -7.17 -10.05 -15.86
N GLU A 67 -8.02 -9.09 -15.45
CA GLU A 67 -7.99 -8.52 -14.11
C GLU A 67 -8.34 -9.54 -13.03
N ASP A 68 -9.31 -10.42 -13.27
CA ASP A 68 -9.76 -11.40 -12.27
C ASP A 68 -8.65 -12.35 -11.86
N ASN A 69 -7.86 -12.85 -12.83
CA ASN A 69 -6.72 -13.69 -12.52
C ASN A 69 -5.61 -12.94 -11.77
N PHE A 70 -5.34 -11.70 -12.15
CA PHE A 70 -4.42 -10.87 -11.38
C PHE A 70 -4.88 -10.72 -9.92
N ARG A 71 -6.18 -10.49 -9.67
CA ARG A 71 -6.73 -10.40 -8.32
C ARG A 71 -6.64 -11.70 -7.52
N GLU A 72 -6.69 -12.85 -8.17
CA GLU A 72 -6.44 -14.13 -7.52
C GLU A 72 -4.97 -14.30 -7.13
N LEU A 73 -4.04 -13.95 -8.01
CA LEU A 73 -2.62 -13.95 -7.72
C LEU A 73 -2.29 -13.00 -6.55
N GLU A 74 -2.85 -11.78 -6.59
CA GLU A 74 -2.69 -10.77 -5.53
C GLU A 74 -3.19 -11.31 -4.17
N ALA A 75 -4.37 -11.94 -4.12
CA ALA A 75 -4.91 -12.53 -2.90
C ALA A 75 -4.06 -13.71 -2.39
N ASN A 76 -3.56 -14.56 -3.29
CA ASN A 76 -2.70 -15.68 -2.93
C ASN A 76 -1.35 -15.20 -2.38
N CYS A 77 -0.72 -14.22 -3.02
CA CYS A 77 0.51 -13.60 -2.50
C CYS A 77 0.29 -12.96 -1.13
N LEU A 78 -0.83 -12.25 -0.95
CA LEU A 78 -1.18 -11.65 0.34
C LEU A 78 -1.30 -12.70 1.45
N LYS A 79 -1.93 -13.85 1.18
CA LYS A 79 -2.07 -14.97 2.14
C LYS A 79 -0.71 -15.48 2.62
N GLU A 80 0.28 -15.52 1.77
CA GLU A 80 1.61 -15.99 2.16
C GLU A 80 2.33 -15.00 3.10
N THR A 81 2.02 -13.71 3.03
CA THR A 81 2.69 -12.69 3.87
C THR A 81 2.40 -12.85 5.36
N ILE A 82 1.21 -13.33 5.75
CA ILE A 82 0.84 -13.49 7.17
C ILE A 82 1.68 -14.53 7.91
N LYS A 83 2.33 -15.42 7.18
CA LYS A 83 3.22 -16.45 7.77
C LYS A 83 4.54 -15.84 8.27
N ILE A 84 4.85 -14.62 7.90
CA ILE A 84 6.11 -13.95 8.21
C ILE A 84 5.83 -12.77 9.14
N PRO A 85 6.32 -12.79 10.38
CA PRO A 85 6.14 -11.67 11.30
C PRO A 85 7.05 -10.50 10.92
N SER A 86 6.73 -9.33 11.44
CA SER A 86 7.52 -8.11 11.31
C SER A 86 7.73 -7.71 9.85
N LEU A 87 6.63 -7.63 9.08
CA LEU A 87 6.63 -7.17 7.70
C LEU A 87 6.00 -5.77 7.56
N VAL A 88 6.57 -4.97 6.68
CA VAL A 88 5.87 -3.87 6.01
C VAL A 88 5.53 -4.32 4.60
N ILE A 89 4.27 -4.30 4.25
CA ILE A 89 3.77 -4.77 2.96
C ILE A 89 3.16 -3.60 2.19
N SER A 90 3.73 -3.25 1.05
CA SER A 90 3.09 -2.35 0.09
C SER A 90 2.16 -3.17 -0.81
N THR A 91 0.89 -2.75 -0.90
CA THR A 91 -0.12 -3.47 -1.68
C THR A 91 -0.45 -2.76 -2.98
N GLY A 92 -0.99 -3.49 -3.94
CA GLY A 92 -1.64 -2.89 -5.10
C GLY A 92 -2.86 -2.03 -4.70
N GLY A 93 -3.16 -0.99 -5.48
CA GLY A 93 -4.29 -0.09 -5.15
C GLY A 93 -5.67 -0.76 -5.18
N GLY A 94 -5.79 -1.92 -5.80
CA GLY A 94 -7.02 -2.70 -5.87
C GLY A 94 -7.18 -3.76 -4.79
N ILE A 95 -6.22 -3.94 -3.88
CA ILE A 95 -6.25 -4.97 -2.84
C ILE A 95 -7.53 -4.94 -2.01
N VAL A 96 -8.08 -3.75 -1.79
CA VAL A 96 -9.26 -3.48 -0.98
C VAL A 96 -10.57 -3.90 -1.62
N THR A 97 -10.59 -4.19 -2.93
CA THR A 97 -11.81 -4.50 -3.68
C THR A 97 -12.33 -5.91 -3.44
N LYS A 98 -11.46 -6.86 -3.07
CA LYS A 98 -11.86 -8.22 -2.68
C LYS A 98 -12.13 -8.29 -1.17
N SER A 99 -13.35 -8.66 -0.78
CA SER A 99 -13.75 -8.81 0.63
C SER A 99 -12.88 -9.80 1.39
N GLU A 100 -12.42 -10.85 0.73
CA GLU A 100 -11.56 -11.90 1.31
C GLU A 100 -10.22 -11.36 1.82
N ASN A 101 -9.67 -10.35 1.13
CA ASN A 101 -8.39 -9.76 1.51
C ASN A 101 -8.46 -9.07 2.88
N TRP A 102 -9.62 -8.55 3.25
CA TRP A 102 -9.81 -7.86 4.53
C TRP A 102 -9.61 -8.79 5.74
N GLY A 103 -9.93 -10.08 5.60
CA GLY A 103 -9.65 -11.07 6.64
C GLY A 103 -8.15 -11.24 6.93
N ILE A 104 -7.30 -10.96 5.93
CA ILE A 104 -5.85 -10.99 6.06
C ILE A 104 -5.32 -9.64 6.52
N LEU A 105 -5.74 -8.56 5.89
CA LEU A 105 -5.30 -7.20 6.21
C LEU A 105 -5.53 -6.88 7.71
N ARG A 106 -6.68 -7.27 8.27
CA ARG A 106 -7.03 -7.07 9.67
C ARG A 106 -6.20 -7.87 10.69
N GLN A 107 -5.33 -8.76 10.23
CA GLN A 107 -4.35 -9.43 11.12
C GLN A 107 -3.13 -8.56 11.42
N GLY A 108 -2.93 -7.48 10.66
CA GLY A 108 -1.89 -6.48 10.88
C GLY A 108 -2.46 -5.11 11.23
N ILE A 109 -1.71 -4.08 10.94
CA ILE A 109 -2.11 -2.68 10.99
C ILE A 109 -2.27 -2.19 9.56
N ILE A 110 -3.41 -1.63 9.25
CA ILE A 110 -3.73 -1.12 7.93
C ILE A 110 -3.53 0.40 7.93
N ALA A 111 -2.55 0.88 7.18
CA ALA A 111 -2.30 2.31 7.01
C ALA A 111 -2.63 2.75 5.58
N TRP A 112 -3.62 3.62 5.45
CA TRP A 112 -3.98 4.24 4.19
C TRP A 112 -3.14 5.48 3.94
N ILE A 113 -2.29 5.44 2.90
CA ILE A 113 -1.58 6.62 2.41
C ILE A 113 -2.53 7.38 1.49
N ASP A 114 -3.11 8.44 2.03
CA ASP A 114 -4.06 9.33 1.36
C ASP A 114 -3.32 10.53 0.80
N LEU A 115 -2.76 10.36 -0.40
CA LEU A 115 -2.05 11.42 -1.11
C LEU A 115 -3.04 12.37 -1.76
N ASP A 116 -2.73 13.66 -1.70
CA ASP A 116 -3.44 14.70 -2.45
C ASP A 116 -3.59 14.31 -3.92
N LYS A 117 -4.81 14.44 -4.45
CA LYS A 117 -5.20 13.91 -5.77
C LYS A 117 -4.44 14.57 -6.91
N ASP A 118 -4.24 15.89 -6.84
CA ASP A 118 -3.55 16.64 -7.89
C ASP A 118 -2.09 16.21 -7.97
N ILE A 119 -1.46 15.99 -6.82
CA ILE A 119 -0.08 15.50 -6.74
C ILE A 119 0.01 14.06 -7.25
N ALA A 120 -0.97 13.21 -6.92
CA ALA A 120 -1.00 11.83 -7.41
C ALA A 120 -1.12 11.79 -8.94
N ILE A 121 -2.01 12.59 -9.51
CA ILE A 121 -2.22 12.69 -10.95
C ILE A 121 -0.97 13.21 -11.66
N GLU A 122 -0.30 14.22 -11.09
CA GLU A 122 0.94 14.75 -11.64
C GLU A 122 2.04 13.68 -11.69
N ARG A 123 2.21 12.90 -10.62
CA ARG A 123 3.17 11.78 -10.60
C ARG A 123 2.84 10.72 -11.65
N LEU A 124 1.57 10.40 -11.82
CA LEU A 124 1.12 9.36 -12.74
C LEU A 124 1.26 9.75 -14.21
N LYS A 125 1.28 11.04 -14.56
CA LYS A 125 1.52 11.48 -15.96
C LYS A 125 2.80 10.90 -16.55
N ASN A 126 3.81 10.68 -15.73
CA ASN A 126 5.09 10.13 -16.15
C ASN A 126 5.15 8.58 -16.11
N GLU A 127 4.09 7.94 -15.63
CA GLU A 127 4.06 6.48 -15.40
C GLU A 127 2.92 5.77 -16.16
N ILE A 128 2.17 6.47 -17.01
CA ILE A 128 0.95 5.96 -17.68
C ILE A 128 1.22 4.65 -18.44
N GLU A 129 2.38 4.54 -19.11
CA GLU A 129 2.73 3.37 -19.93
C GLU A 129 2.81 2.07 -19.10
N ASN A 130 3.14 2.18 -17.82
CA ASN A 130 3.32 1.05 -16.91
C ASN A 130 2.05 0.69 -16.13
N ARG A 131 0.89 1.31 -16.46
CA ARG A 131 -0.33 1.12 -15.67
C ARG A 131 -1.54 0.77 -16.57
N PRO A 132 -1.93 -0.53 -16.63
CA PRO A 132 -2.99 -1.01 -17.53
C PRO A 132 -4.30 -0.23 -17.38
N LEU A 133 -4.68 0.10 -16.15
CA LEU A 133 -5.95 0.78 -15.85
C LEU A 133 -6.00 2.24 -16.32
N LEU A 134 -4.87 2.85 -16.70
CA LEU A 134 -4.78 4.27 -17.08
C LEU A 134 -4.70 4.49 -18.59
N GLN A 135 -4.60 3.44 -19.40
CA GLN A 135 -4.41 3.56 -20.84
C GLN A 135 -5.66 4.04 -21.56
N GLY A 136 -5.47 4.97 -22.49
CA GLY A 136 -6.51 5.37 -23.47
C GLY A 136 -7.65 6.28 -22.95
N LYS A 137 -7.57 6.82 -21.72
CA LYS A 137 -8.60 7.67 -21.11
C LYS A 137 -8.01 8.97 -20.58
N ASN A 138 -8.88 9.96 -20.32
CA ASN A 138 -8.46 11.14 -19.56
C ASN A 138 -8.02 10.70 -18.15
N LEU A 139 -6.75 10.94 -17.82
CA LEU A 139 -6.15 10.48 -16.58
C LEU A 139 -6.89 11.01 -15.33
N ASN A 140 -7.31 12.27 -15.36
CA ASN A 140 -8.02 12.89 -14.24
C ASN A 140 -9.36 12.19 -13.99
N ASP A 141 -10.17 12.04 -15.03
CA ASP A 141 -11.51 11.45 -14.90
C ASP A 141 -11.41 9.99 -14.46
N LEU A 142 -10.46 9.27 -15.03
CA LEU A 142 -10.23 7.87 -14.67
C LEU A 142 -9.72 7.71 -13.23
N TYR A 143 -8.74 8.53 -12.83
CA TYR A 143 -8.23 8.52 -11.46
C TYR A 143 -9.37 8.80 -10.46
N MET A 144 -10.18 9.83 -10.74
CA MET A 144 -11.29 10.22 -9.88
C MET A 144 -12.37 9.12 -9.80
N SER A 145 -12.69 8.49 -10.91
CA SER A 145 -13.66 7.38 -10.96
C SER A 145 -13.18 6.19 -10.12
N ILE A 146 -11.90 5.80 -10.28
CA ILE A 146 -11.32 4.71 -9.49
C ILE A 146 -11.26 5.10 -8.00
N PHE A 147 -10.86 6.32 -7.68
CA PHE A 147 -10.80 6.79 -6.30
C PHE A 147 -12.18 6.76 -5.64
N GLN A 148 -13.20 7.33 -6.27
CA GLN A 148 -14.57 7.35 -5.75
C GLN A 148 -15.12 5.95 -5.48
N SER A 149 -14.80 4.98 -6.35
CA SER A 149 -15.23 3.58 -6.15
C SER A 149 -14.52 2.89 -4.97
N ARG A 150 -13.37 3.40 -4.52
CA ARG A 150 -12.51 2.76 -3.50
C ARG A 150 -12.37 3.55 -2.20
N GLU A 151 -12.75 4.82 -2.17
CA GLU A 151 -12.57 5.70 -1.01
C GLU A 151 -13.20 5.11 0.26
N ASN A 152 -14.43 4.62 0.17
CA ASN A 152 -15.12 3.97 1.30
C ASN A 152 -14.42 2.67 1.74
N LEU A 153 -13.72 1.98 0.83
CA LEU A 153 -12.94 0.81 1.18
C LEU A 153 -11.64 1.21 1.89
N TYR A 154 -10.91 2.19 1.36
CA TYR A 154 -9.71 2.71 2.03
C TYR A 154 -10.01 3.28 3.42
N SER A 155 -11.19 3.91 3.61
CA SER A 155 -11.58 4.49 4.91
C SER A 155 -11.77 3.46 6.03
N GLN A 156 -11.77 2.15 5.71
CA GLN A 156 -11.79 1.07 6.70
C GLN A 156 -10.40 0.77 7.29
N ALA A 157 -9.36 1.48 6.86
CA ALA A 157 -8.02 1.37 7.44
C ALA A 157 -7.98 1.79 8.90
N ASP A 158 -7.07 1.20 9.68
CA ASP A 158 -6.85 1.58 11.08
C ASP A 158 -6.28 3.01 11.18
N LEU A 159 -5.45 3.41 10.21
CA LEU A 159 -4.78 4.70 10.16
C LEU A 159 -4.98 5.36 8.81
N ARG A 160 -5.38 6.64 8.79
CA ARG A 160 -5.41 7.49 7.60
C ARG A 160 -4.27 8.50 7.66
N ILE A 161 -3.32 8.38 6.75
CA ILE A 161 -2.13 9.22 6.67
C ILE A 161 -2.29 10.19 5.50
N GLN A 162 -2.75 11.38 5.79
CA GLN A 162 -2.86 12.43 4.78
C GLN A 162 -1.47 12.92 4.37
N VAL A 163 -1.21 12.91 3.06
CA VAL A 163 0.08 13.29 2.46
C VAL A 163 -0.15 14.37 1.41
N LYS A 164 0.68 15.40 1.45
CA LYS A 164 0.70 16.50 0.47
C LYS A 164 2.10 16.65 -0.13
N LYS A 165 2.96 17.38 0.59
CA LYS A 165 4.31 17.73 0.13
C LYS A 165 5.42 17.05 0.94
N GLU A 166 5.04 16.20 1.88
CA GLU A 166 6.00 15.52 2.73
C GLU A 166 6.90 14.59 1.91
N ASN A 167 8.17 14.54 2.31
CA ASN A 167 9.10 13.57 1.76
C ASN A 167 8.84 12.16 2.33
N ILE A 168 9.51 11.16 1.78
CA ILE A 168 9.30 9.75 2.12
C ILE A 168 9.53 9.49 3.60
N GLU A 169 10.57 10.09 4.19
CA GLU A 169 10.92 9.90 5.61
C GLU A 169 9.87 10.53 6.53
N GLU A 170 9.40 11.72 6.19
CA GLU A 170 8.31 12.38 6.92
C GLU A 170 7.02 11.56 6.90
N VAL A 171 6.67 10.95 5.74
CA VAL A 171 5.50 10.08 5.65
C VAL A 171 5.68 8.81 6.49
N ALA A 172 6.85 8.19 6.45
CA ALA A 172 7.16 7.02 7.29
C ALA A 172 7.07 7.37 8.79
N MET A 173 7.60 8.53 9.20
CA MET A 173 7.48 9.00 10.57
C MET A 173 6.05 9.36 10.98
N LYS A 174 5.23 9.90 10.07
CA LYS A 174 3.79 10.09 10.31
C LYS A 174 3.09 8.77 10.65
N ILE A 175 3.41 7.70 9.90
CA ILE A 175 2.86 6.37 10.16
C ILE A 175 3.29 5.88 11.54
N ILE A 176 4.57 5.98 11.89
CA ILE A 176 5.10 5.57 13.20
C ILE A 176 4.42 6.33 14.33
N ASN A 177 4.27 7.65 14.19
CA ASN A 177 3.61 8.50 15.17
C ASN A 177 2.13 8.16 15.32
N ALA A 178 1.42 7.87 14.22
CA ALA A 178 0.02 7.46 14.25
C ALA A 178 -0.14 6.11 14.95
N ILE A 179 0.70 5.12 14.65
CA ILE A 179 0.73 3.83 15.36
C ILE A 179 0.95 4.06 16.85
N HIS A 180 1.92 4.90 17.20
CA HIS A 180 2.24 5.18 18.61
C HIS A 180 1.05 5.82 19.34
N LYS A 181 0.35 6.74 18.70
CA LYS A 181 -0.75 7.48 19.30
C LYS A 181 -2.05 6.67 19.37
N GLU A 182 -2.43 5.97 18.30
CA GLU A 182 -3.77 5.40 18.15
C GLU A 182 -3.86 3.92 18.53
N ILE A 183 -2.72 3.22 18.55
CA ILE A 183 -2.68 1.77 18.84
C ILE A 183 -2.04 1.50 20.22
N ILE A 184 -1.32 2.46 20.78
CA ILE A 184 -0.61 2.34 22.07
C ILE A 184 -1.37 3.05 23.22
N SER A 185 -2.28 3.97 22.91
CA SER A 185 -3.18 4.59 23.89
C SER A 185 -4.43 3.78 24.11
#